data_80fce58ece8e72c87909432149f7a738
#
_entry.id   80fce58ece8e72c87909432149f7a738
#
_cell.length_a   1.000
_cell.length_b   1.000
_cell.length_c   1.000
_cell.angle_alpha   90.00
_cell.angle_beta   90.00
_cell.angle_gamma   90.00
#
_symmetry.space_group_name_H-M   'P 1'
#
loop_
_entity.id
_entity.type
_entity.pdbx_description
1 polymer ?
#
loop_
_entity_poly.entity_id
_entity_poly.type
_entity_poly.pdbx_seq_one_letter_code
_entity_poly.pdbx_strand_id
1 'polypeptide(L)'
;MAQFPLFSFLFSWLPRRAARSDAPAPSPRPSIPGPSPSPFQPDPVIAWGAKVTGDFKRRTIAIARRLNMDPNHLMAIMAFETGRTFDPAITNHAGSGATGLIQFMPATAKGLGTTTARLATMSAVDQLDYVESYLAPYKGRMGDLASAYMAVLYPRAVDKEPGYVLFRKGSVAYKLNRGLDVNGDGYVTKTEAAAKVQAMLAEGMRPGLRG
;
A
#
# COMPACT_ATOMS: atom_id res chain seq x y z
N MET A 1 -0.89 26.94 3.87
CA MET A 1 -0.52 25.55 4.27
C MET A 1 -1.79 24.74 4.29
N ALA A 2 -2.07 23.98 3.25
CA ALA A 2 -3.26 23.13 3.18
C ALA A 2 -2.97 21.82 3.93
N GLN A 3 -3.54 21.68 5.12
CA GLN A 3 -3.58 20.42 5.84
C GLN A 3 -4.51 19.48 5.06
N PHE A 4 -3.94 18.46 4.42
CA PHE A 4 -4.73 17.38 3.86
C PHE A 4 -5.17 16.48 5.01
N PRO A 5 -6.47 16.23 5.22
CA PRO A 5 -6.91 15.25 6.18
C PRO A 5 -6.48 13.86 5.70
N LEU A 6 -5.65 13.19 6.48
CA LEU A 6 -5.39 11.76 6.33
C LEU A 6 -6.70 11.03 6.57
N PHE A 7 -7.26 10.42 5.53
CA PHE A 7 -8.56 9.77 5.58
C PHE A 7 -8.50 8.48 6.37
N SER A 8 -9.34 8.39 7.40
CA SER A 8 -9.55 7.17 8.18
C SER A 8 -10.45 6.22 7.43
N PHE A 9 -9.91 5.12 6.98
CA PHE A 9 -10.71 4.02 6.45
C PHE A 9 -11.07 3.03 7.54
N LEU A 10 -12.34 3.02 7.94
CA LEU A 10 -12.90 2.01 8.83
C LEU A 10 -13.60 0.95 7.97
N PHE A 11 -12.90 -0.08 7.57
CA PHE A 11 -13.53 -1.36 7.28
C PHE A 11 -12.58 -2.51 7.60
N SER A 12 -12.78 -3.10 8.78
CA SER A 12 -12.25 -4.42 9.12
C SER A 12 -13.12 -5.47 8.42
N TRP A 13 -12.64 -6.02 7.30
CA TRP A 13 -13.16 -7.27 6.77
C TRP A 13 -12.08 -8.33 6.90
N LEU A 14 -12.25 -9.23 7.87
CA LEU A 14 -11.50 -10.48 7.95
C LEU A 14 -11.95 -11.42 6.83
N PRO A 15 -11.06 -11.93 5.98
CA PRO A 15 -11.35 -13.13 5.22
C PRO A 15 -11.48 -14.30 6.19
N ARG A 16 -12.52 -15.10 6.02
CA ARG A 16 -12.74 -16.33 6.80
C ARG A 16 -11.52 -17.25 6.68
N ARG A 17 -11.09 -17.76 7.83
CA ARG A 17 -10.08 -18.78 8.08
C ARG A 17 -9.93 -19.76 6.92
N ALA A 18 -8.73 -19.83 6.32
CA ALA A 18 -8.21 -21.06 5.78
C ALA A 18 -7.65 -21.89 6.94
N ALA A 19 -7.93 -23.19 6.90
CA ALA A 19 -7.57 -24.14 7.93
C ALA A 19 -6.07 -24.18 8.19
N ARG A 20 -5.66 -24.25 9.46
CA ARG A 20 -4.29 -24.58 9.87
C ARG A 20 -3.93 -25.93 9.28
N SER A 21 -2.86 -25.98 8.48
CA SER A 21 -2.08 -27.18 8.29
C SER A 21 -0.89 -27.09 9.24
N ASP A 22 -0.81 -28.03 10.18
CA ASP A 22 0.36 -28.25 11.02
C ASP A 22 1.48 -28.83 10.14
N ALA A 23 2.32 -27.94 9.58
CA ALA A 23 3.55 -28.35 8.94
C ALA A 23 4.72 -28.12 9.89
N PRO A 24 5.63 -29.09 10.06
CA PRO A 24 6.81 -28.94 10.91
C PRO A 24 7.75 -27.86 10.34
N ALA A 25 8.45 -27.17 11.25
CA ALA A 25 9.40 -26.10 10.92
C ALA A 25 10.47 -26.60 9.91
N PRO A 26 10.76 -25.82 8.86
CA PRO A 26 11.78 -26.19 7.89
C PRO A 26 13.17 -26.15 8.53
N SER A 27 13.94 -27.20 8.32
CA SER A 27 15.36 -27.29 8.68
C SER A 27 16.18 -26.20 8.00
N PRO A 28 17.27 -25.70 8.62
CA PRO A 28 18.11 -24.66 8.02
C PRO A 28 18.71 -25.16 6.70
N ARG A 29 18.45 -24.43 5.62
CA ARG A 29 19.07 -24.70 4.31
C ARG A 29 20.55 -24.35 4.35
N PRO A 30 21.42 -25.17 3.72
CA PRO A 30 22.81 -24.79 3.51
C PRO A 30 22.88 -23.51 2.68
N SER A 31 23.76 -22.59 3.11
CA SER A 31 24.04 -21.33 2.43
C SER A 31 24.66 -21.61 1.07
N ILE A 32 23.91 -21.44 0.00
CA ILE A 32 24.46 -21.42 -1.36
C ILE A 32 25.15 -20.05 -1.52
N PRO A 33 26.43 -19.97 -1.97
CA PRO A 33 27.05 -18.71 -2.30
C PRO A 33 26.19 -17.96 -3.31
N GLY A 34 25.76 -16.75 -2.95
CA GLY A 34 24.96 -15.92 -3.85
C GLY A 34 25.76 -15.62 -5.13
N PRO A 35 25.08 -15.40 -6.26
CA PRO A 35 25.75 -14.97 -7.48
C PRO A 35 26.55 -13.70 -7.23
N SER A 36 27.79 -13.67 -7.75
CA SER A 36 28.68 -12.50 -7.71
C SER A 36 27.92 -11.24 -8.14
N PRO A 37 28.21 -10.06 -7.54
CA PRO A 37 27.54 -8.82 -7.90
C PRO A 37 27.72 -8.57 -9.40
N SER A 38 26.62 -8.53 -10.11
CA SER A 38 26.54 -8.14 -11.53
C SER A 38 27.08 -6.71 -11.69
N PRO A 39 27.72 -6.36 -12.81
CA PRO A 39 28.25 -5.01 -13.01
C PRO A 39 27.18 -3.97 -12.75
N PHE A 40 27.58 -2.87 -12.12
CA PHE A 40 26.78 -1.75 -11.63
C PHE A 40 25.73 -1.32 -12.71
N GLN A 41 24.54 -1.83 -12.61
CA GLN A 41 23.40 -1.26 -13.32
C GLN A 41 22.77 -0.23 -12.39
N PRO A 42 22.61 1.03 -12.85
CA PRO A 42 21.92 2.02 -12.05
C PRO A 42 20.51 1.52 -11.71
N ASP A 43 20.10 1.74 -10.47
CA ASP A 43 18.74 1.39 -10.05
C ASP A 43 17.72 2.04 -10.97
N PRO A 44 16.64 1.33 -11.36
CA PRO A 44 15.60 1.92 -12.19
C PRO A 44 15.02 3.19 -11.56
N VAL A 45 14.77 4.20 -12.37
CA VAL A 45 14.11 5.42 -11.94
C VAL A 45 12.64 5.12 -11.69
N ILE A 46 12.17 5.40 -10.48
CA ILE A 46 10.77 5.22 -10.09
C ILE A 46 10.18 6.48 -9.46
N ALA A 47 8.84 6.57 -9.45
CA ALA A 47 8.12 7.65 -8.76
C ALA A 47 8.56 7.74 -7.30
N TRP A 48 8.82 8.96 -6.80
CA TRP A 48 9.26 9.21 -5.41
C TRP A 48 10.61 8.62 -5.05
N GLY A 49 11.34 8.01 -5.97
CA GLY A 49 12.61 7.32 -5.71
C GLY A 49 13.68 8.22 -5.09
N ALA A 50 13.65 9.53 -5.36
CA ALA A 50 14.56 10.51 -4.74
C ALA A 50 14.21 10.83 -3.27
N LYS A 51 13.06 10.40 -2.76
CA LYS A 51 12.59 10.65 -1.38
C LYS A 51 12.88 9.50 -0.42
N VAL A 52 13.40 8.40 -0.92
CA VAL A 52 13.64 7.17 -0.15
C VAL A 52 15.09 6.72 -0.29
N THR A 53 15.54 5.83 0.59
CA THR A 53 16.88 5.23 0.49
C THR A 53 16.97 4.28 -0.71
N GLY A 54 18.19 4.04 -1.21
CA GLY A 54 18.43 3.05 -2.27
C GLY A 54 17.93 1.65 -1.89
N ASP A 55 18.07 1.25 -0.62
CA ASP A 55 17.58 -0.05 -0.13
C ASP A 55 16.07 -0.14 -0.18
N PHE A 56 15.37 0.90 0.27
CA PHE A 56 13.91 0.96 0.17
C PHE A 56 13.45 0.87 -1.29
N LYS A 57 14.09 1.63 -2.18
CA LYS A 57 13.79 1.62 -3.62
C LYS A 57 13.96 0.22 -4.22
N ARG A 58 15.13 -0.40 -4.02
CA ARG A 58 15.41 -1.76 -4.52
C ARG A 58 14.43 -2.79 -3.98
N ARG A 59 14.13 -2.73 -2.67
CA ARG A 59 13.18 -3.63 -2.03
C ARG A 59 11.77 -3.47 -2.62
N THR A 60 11.31 -2.23 -2.80
CA THR A 60 10.00 -1.93 -3.41
C THR A 60 9.91 -2.48 -4.83
N ILE A 61 10.94 -2.29 -5.67
CA ILE A 61 10.99 -2.84 -7.03
C ILE A 61 10.93 -4.37 -7.01
N ALA A 62 11.68 -5.01 -6.12
CA ALA A 62 11.70 -6.47 -6.01
C ALA A 62 10.32 -7.02 -5.57
N ILE A 63 9.68 -6.39 -4.62
CA ILE A 63 8.32 -6.74 -4.15
C ILE A 63 7.30 -6.57 -5.28
N ALA A 64 7.31 -5.43 -5.96
CA ALA A 64 6.39 -5.16 -7.06
C ALA A 64 6.51 -6.21 -8.18
N ARG A 65 7.73 -6.62 -8.53
CA ARG A 65 7.97 -7.72 -9.48
C ARG A 65 7.35 -9.05 -9.00
N ARG A 66 7.56 -9.42 -7.73
CA ARG A 66 6.98 -10.65 -7.16
C ARG A 66 5.45 -10.63 -7.14
N LEU A 67 4.85 -9.45 -6.93
CA LEU A 67 3.41 -9.24 -6.92
C LEU A 67 2.80 -9.07 -8.32
N ASN A 68 3.65 -8.99 -9.37
CA ASN A 68 3.25 -8.68 -10.74
C ASN A 68 2.47 -7.36 -10.84
N MET A 69 3.07 -6.29 -10.30
CA MET A 69 2.54 -4.93 -10.34
C MET A 69 3.63 -3.92 -10.69
N ASP A 70 3.24 -2.71 -11.10
CA ASP A 70 4.18 -1.62 -11.36
C ASP A 70 4.73 -1.06 -10.03
N PRO A 71 6.06 -0.96 -9.84
CA PRO A 71 6.64 -0.37 -8.63
C PRO A 71 6.22 1.10 -8.42
N ASN A 72 5.93 1.84 -9.49
CA ASN A 72 5.44 3.21 -9.40
C ASN A 72 4.04 3.27 -8.74
N HIS A 73 3.20 2.27 -8.98
CA HIS A 73 1.90 2.17 -8.32
C HIS A 73 2.06 1.97 -6.81
N LEU A 74 2.96 1.07 -6.40
CA LEU A 74 3.22 0.83 -4.97
C LEU A 74 3.79 2.07 -4.29
N MET A 75 4.73 2.77 -4.94
CA MET A 75 5.29 4.03 -4.44
C MET A 75 4.21 5.13 -4.31
N ALA A 76 3.33 5.27 -5.30
CA ALA A 76 2.25 6.26 -5.27
C ALA A 76 1.25 5.99 -4.13
N ILE A 77 0.92 4.71 -3.90
CA ILE A 77 0.05 4.30 -2.78
C ILE A 77 0.72 4.65 -1.45
N MET A 78 1.97 4.25 -1.23
CA MET A 78 2.69 4.56 0.01
C MET A 78 2.88 6.07 0.21
N ALA A 79 3.15 6.84 -0.84
CA ALA A 79 3.22 8.30 -0.78
C ALA A 79 1.88 8.92 -0.37
N PHE A 80 0.76 8.38 -0.86
CA PHE A 80 -0.58 8.84 -0.49
C PHE A 80 -0.89 8.52 0.98
N GLU A 81 -0.68 7.29 1.41
CA GLU A 81 -0.99 6.81 2.76
C GLU A 81 -0.12 7.45 3.85
N THR A 82 1.10 7.83 3.51
CA THR A 82 2.05 8.47 4.44
C THR A 82 2.14 9.99 4.29
N GLY A 83 1.30 10.62 3.45
CA GLY A 83 1.42 12.04 3.16
C GLY A 83 2.78 12.44 2.59
N ARG A 84 3.39 11.60 1.74
CA ARG A 84 4.69 11.77 1.06
C ARG A 84 5.94 11.58 1.95
N THR A 85 5.75 11.17 3.20
CA THR A 85 6.87 11.05 4.16
C THR A 85 7.58 9.71 4.08
N PHE A 86 6.87 8.65 3.67
CA PHE A 86 7.33 7.25 3.75
C PHE A 86 7.75 6.86 5.19
N ASP A 87 7.21 7.56 6.19
CA ASP A 87 7.48 7.28 7.60
C ASP A 87 6.70 6.03 8.05
N PRO A 88 7.40 4.97 8.49
CA PRO A 88 6.78 3.76 8.98
C PRO A 88 6.04 3.94 10.32
N ALA A 89 6.33 5.02 11.05
CA ALA A 89 5.71 5.33 12.34
C ALA A 89 4.46 6.22 12.22
N ILE A 90 4.15 6.72 10.99
CA ILE A 90 3.01 7.62 10.83
C ILE A 90 1.71 6.93 11.24
N THR A 91 0.94 7.58 12.11
CA THR A 91 -0.36 7.11 12.58
C THR A 91 -1.48 8.00 12.10
N ASN A 92 -2.65 7.42 11.91
CA ASN A 92 -3.82 8.18 11.53
C ASN A 92 -4.34 9.02 12.71
N HIS A 93 -4.36 10.35 12.54
CA HIS A 93 -4.81 11.30 13.55
C HIS A 93 -6.32 11.26 13.84
N ALA A 94 -7.12 10.57 13.01
CA ALA A 94 -8.57 10.44 13.24
C ALA A 94 -8.93 9.28 14.19
N GLY A 95 -7.97 8.71 14.90
CA GLY A 95 -8.21 7.74 15.97
C GLY A 95 -8.45 6.29 15.52
N SER A 96 -8.26 5.96 14.22
CA SER A 96 -8.41 4.58 13.72
C SER A 96 -7.30 3.65 14.19
N GLY A 97 -6.16 4.18 14.63
CA GLY A 97 -4.95 3.43 14.94
C GLY A 97 -4.23 2.84 13.71
N ALA A 98 -4.64 3.24 12.49
CA ALA A 98 -3.94 2.86 11.27
C ALA A 98 -2.51 3.42 11.28
N THR A 99 -1.52 2.62 10.87
CA THR A 99 -0.10 2.94 11.03
C THR A 99 0.72 2.51 9.83
N GLY A 100 1.69 3.35 9.45
CA GLY A 100 2.79 3.02 8.56
C GLY A 100 2.49 3.14 7.07
N LEU A 101 3.32 2.48 6.26
CA LEU A 101 3.47 2.70 4.82
C LEU A 101 2.18 2.58 3.99
N ILE A 102 1.25 1.71 4.39
CA ILE A 102 -0.06 1.54 3.75
C ILE A 102 -1.20 1.67 4.76
N GLN A 103 -0.95 2.34 5.88
CA GLN A 103 -1.91 2.56 6.96
C GLN A 103 -2.58 1.25 7.43
N PHE A 104 -1.73 0.32 7.90
CA PHE A 104 -2.20 -0.96 8.45
C PHE A 104 -3.16 -0.73 9.62
N MET A 105 -4.38 -1.22 9.50
CA MET A 105 -5.34 -1.25 10.60
C MET A 105 -4.89 -2.24 11.69
N PRO A 106 -5.24 -2.02 12.98
CA PRO A 106 -4.87 -2.93 14.08
C PRO A 106 -5.27 -4.38 13.84
N ALA A 107 -6.46 -4.63 13.27
CA ALA A 107 -6.91 -5.98 12.92
C ALA A 107 -6.05 -6.61 11.80
N THR A 108 -5.64 -5.81 10.82
CA THR A 108 -4.75 -6.23 9.73
C THR A 108 -3.37 -6.60 10.28
N ALA A 109 -2.78 -5.73 11.11
CA ALA A 109 -1.49 -6.00 11.74
C ALA A 109 -1.53 -7.31 12.56
N LYS A 110 -2.59 -7.52 13.34
CA LYS A 110 -2.81 -8.78 14.08
C LYS A 110 -2.90 -10.00 13.15
N GLY A 111 -3.60 -9.87 12.03
CA GLY A 111 -3.71 -10.94 11.02
C GLY A 111 -2.36 -11.29 10.37
N LEU A 112 -1.44 -10.34 10.32
CA LEU A 112 -0.07 -10.50 9.83
C LEU A 112 0.92 -10.94 10.93
N GLY A 113 0.45 -11.26 12.14
CA GLY A 113 1.30 -11.72 13.24
C GLY A 113 2.09 -10.60 13.94
N THR A 114 1.65 -9.34 13.82
CA THR A 114 2.29 -8.18 14.44
C THR A 114 1.28 -7.24 15.11
N THR A 115 1.71 -6.06 15.51
CA THR A 115 0.85 -4.99 16.03
C THR A 115 1.19 -3.66 15.38
N THR A 116 0.28 -2.70 15.37
CA THR A 116 0.56 -1.34 14.86
C THR A 116 1.68 -0.67 15.63
N ALA A 117 1.77 -0.89 16.96
CA ALA A 117 2.87 -0.39 17.77
C ALA A 117 4.22 -0.97 17.33
N ARG A 118 4.28 -2.27 17.01
CA ARG A 118 5.51 -2.89 16.50
C ARG A 118 5.85 -2.40 15.09
N LEU A 119 4.86 -2.23 14.22
CA LEU A 119 5.08 -1.63 12.90
C LEU A 119 5.69 -0.24 13.00
N ALA A 120 5.22 0.60 13.93
CA ALA A 120 5.72 1.95 14.15
C ALA A 120 7.20 2.01 14.60
N THR A 121 7.75 0.93 15.14
CA THR A 121 9.15 0.85 15.58
C THR A 121 10.09 0.23 14.55
N MET A 122 9.57 -0.24 13.41
CA MET A 122 10.36 -0.83 12.33
C MET A 122 11.00 0.24 11.46
N SER A 123 12.08 -0.11 10.77
CA SER A 123 12.52 0.68 9.62
C SER A 123 11.49 0.60 8.48
N ALA A 124 11.46 1.60 7.61
CA ALA A 124 10.59 1.56 6.44
C ALA A 124 10.90 0.34 5.54
N VAL A 125 12.17 -0.06 5.44
CA VAL A 125 12.59 -1.23 4.66
C VAL A 125 12.02 -2.52 5.26
N ASP A 126 12.09 -2.71 6.58
CA ASP A 126 11.55 -3.90 7.24
C ASP A 126 10.02 -3.96 7.15
N GLN A 127 9.36 -2.80 7.20
CA GLN A 127 7.90 -2.73 7.08
C GLN A 127 7.40 -3.13 5.69
N LEU A 128 8.23 -3.04 4.64
CA LEU A 128 7.90 -3.51 3.29
C LEU A 128 7.60 -5.02 3.23
N ASP A 129 8.13 -5.84 4.13
CA ASP A 129 7.82 -7.27 4.19
C ASP A 129 6.36 -7.51 4.60
N TYR A 130 5.83 -6.66 5.46
CA TYR A 130 4.40 -6.66 5.82
C TYR A 130 3.53 -6.11 4.70
N VAL A 131 4.02 -5.12 3.94
CA VAL A 131 3.33 -4.62 2.74
C VAL A 131 3.21 -5.75 1.71
N GLU A 132 4.29 -6.48 1.43
CA GLU A 132 4.26 -7.63 0.53
C GLU A 132 3.28 -8.70 1.02
N SER A 133 3.37 -9.09 2.28
CA SER A 133 2.51 -10.12 2.87
C SER A 133 1.03 -9.74 2.79
N TYR A 134 0.71 -8.45 3.01
CA TYR A 134 -0.64 -7.93 2.89
C TYR A 134 -1.17 -7.99 1.44
N LEU A 135 -0.33 -7.64 0.46
CA LEU A 135 -0.72 -7.58 -0.96
C LEU A 135 -0.66 -8.92 -1.66
N ALA A 136 0.02 -9.93 -1.10
CA ALA A 136 0.23 -11.24 -1.71
C ALA A 136 -1.06 -11.93 -2.20
N PRO A 137 -2.22 -11.86 -1.48
CA PRO A 137 -3.48 -12.44 -1.96
C PRO A 137 -4.01 -11.80 -3.26
N TYR A 138 -3.51 -10.62 -3.65
CA TYR A 138 -3.93 -9.87 -4.86
C TYR A 138 -2.91 -9.95 -5.99
N LYS A 139 -1.86 -10.79 -5.84
CA LYS A 139 -0.83 -10.99 -6.88
C LYS A 139 -1.46 -11.25 -8.24
N GLY A 140 -0.98 -10.51 -9.26
CA GLY A 140 -1.46 -10.61 -10.64
C GLY A 140 -2.79 -9.93 -10.93
N ARG A 141 -3.43 -9.33 -9.91
CA ARG A 141 -4.72 -8.62 -10.02
C ARG A 141 -4.58 -7.11 -9.84
N MET A 142 -3.35 -6.63 -9.71
CA MET A 142 -2.99 -5.21 -9.46
C MET A 142 -2.27 -4.62 -10.68
N GLY A 143 -2.72 -4.96 -11.90
CA GLY A 143 -2.09 -4.53 -13.14
C GLY A 143 -2.22 -3.03 -13.44
N ASP A 144 -3.25 -2.37 -12.90
CA ASP A 144 -3.46 -0.93 -12.98
C ASP A 144 -3.46 -0.29 -11.59
N LEU A 145 -3.23 1.03 -11.54
CA LEU A 145 -3.13 1.77 -10.28
C LEU A 145 -4.43 1.72 -9.46
N ALA A 146 -5.58 1.78 -10.12
CA ALA A 146 -6.86 1.76 -9.41
C ALA A 146 -7.09 0.40 -8.73
N SER A 147 -6.83 -0.70 -9.43
CA SER A 147 -6.89 -2.05 -8.87
C SER A 147 -5.87 -2.25 -7.74
N ALA A 148 -4.64 -1.75 -7.91
CA ALA A 148 -3.62 -1.78 -6.86
C ALA A 148 -4.05 -1.00 -5.61
N TYR A 149 -4.63 0.19 -5.78
CA TYR A 149 -5.13 0.98 -4.66
C TYR A 149 -6.35 0.34 -3.99
N MET A 150 -7.22 -0.33 -4.76
CA MET A 150 -8.34 -1.06 -4.17
C MET A 150 -7.89 -2.18 -3.25
N ALA A 151 -6.75 -2.82 -3.50
CA ALA A 151 -6.22 -3.82 -2.58
C ALA A 151 -5.98 -3.25 -1.16
N VAL A 152 -5.67 -1.96 -1.05
CA VAL A 152 -5.49 -1.25 0.23
C VAL A 152 -6.81 -0.67 0.74
N LEU A 153 -7.52 0.10 -0.10
CA LEU A 153 -8.71 0.86 0.31
C LEU A 153 -9.95 -0.02 0.45
N TYR A 154 -10.25 -0.84 -0.56
CA TYR A 154 -11.50 -1.61 -0.64
C TYR A 154 -11.29 -2.91 -1.42
N PRO A 155 -10.72 -3.96 -0.80
CA PRO A 155 -10.27 -5.18 -1.48
C PRO A 155 -11.30 -5.88 -2.36
N ARG A 156 -12.58 -5.74 -2.05
CA ARG A 156 -13.68 -6.30 -2.86
C ARG A 156 -13.81 -5.67 -4.25
N ALA A 157 -13.18 -4.52 -4.45
CA ALA A 157 -13.25 -3.79 -5.72
C ALA A 157 -12.01 -3.98 -6.60
N VAL A 158 -11.04 -4.83 -6.22
CA VAL A 158 -9.82 -5.06 -7.01
C VAL A 158 -10.16 -5.42 -8.46
N ASP A 159 -11.07 -6.38 -8.67
CA ASP A 159 -11.45 -6.85 -10.00
C ASP A 159 -12.72 -6.17 -10.56
N LYS A 160 -13.19 -5.08 -9.92
CA LYS A 160 -14.39 -4.40 -10.40
C LYS A 160 -14.03 -3.36 -11.46
N GLU A 161 -15.01 -3.08 -12.32
CA GLU A 161 -14.93 -2.03 -13.35
C GLU A 161 -14.72 -0.63 -12.73
N PRO A 162 -14.20 0.33 -13.50
CA PRO A 162 -13.90 1.68 -13.01
C PRO A 162 -15.07 2.42 -12.37
N GLY A 163 -16.30 2.23 -12.90
CA GLY A 163 -17.53 2.84 -12.39
C GLY A 163 -18.14 2.15 -11.15
N TYR A 164 -17.50 1.09 -10.63
CA TYR A 164 -18.02 0.39 -9.46
C TYR A 164 -18.11 1.32 -8.24
N VAL A 165 -19.30 1.42 -7.65
CA VAL A 165 -19.59 2.29 -6.51
C VAL A 165 -19.08 1.65 -5.23
N LEU A 166 -18.13 2.31 -4.57
CA LEU A 166 -17.56 1.91 -3.28
C LEU A 166 -18.43 2.39 -2.12
N PHE A 167 -18.80 3.68 -2.14
CA PHE A 167 -19.54 4.33 -1.06
C PHE A 167 -20.68 5.19 -1.61
N ARG A 168 -21.81 5.24 -0.89
CA ARG A 168 -23.02 6.01 -1.28
C ARG A 168 -23.35 7.02 -0.18
N LYS A 169 -23.78 8.22 -0.57
CA LYS A 169 -24.30 9.26 0.32
C LYS A 169 -25.39 8.66 1.24
N GLY A 170 -25.34 9.06 2.50
CA GLY A 170 -26.19 8.49 3.56
C GLY A 170 -25.53 7.34 4.33
N SER A 171 -24.50 6.68 3.81
CA SER A 171 -23.77 5.64 4.55
C SER A 171 -22.66 6.24 5.45
N VAL A 172 -22.34 5.56 6.55
CA VAL A 172 -21.20 5.91 7.41
C VAL A 172 -19.90 5.89 6.60
N ALA A 173 -19.73 4.90 5.72
CA ALA A 173 -18.56 4.78 4.86
C ALA A 173 -18.41 6.00 3.93
N TYR A 174 -19.48 6.46 3.30
CA TYR A 174 -19.45 7.67 2.49
C TYR A 174 -19.08 8.91 3.32
N LYS A 175 -19.70 9.08 4.51
CA LYS A 175 -19.40 10.22 5.39
C LYS A 175 -17.90 10.33 5.71
N LEU A 176 -17.24 9.17 5.94
CA LEU A 176 -15.81 9.10 6.23
C LEU A 176 -14.94 9.31 5.00
N ASN A 177 -15.45 8.99 3.80
CA ASN A 177 -14.71 9.02 2.54
C ASN A 177 -15.23 10.06 1.54
N ARG A 178 -16.10 10.99 1.97
CA ARG A 178 -16.74 11.99 1.09
C ARG A 178 -15.75 12.85 0.29
N GLY A 179 -14.53 13.03 0.78
CA GLY A 179 -13.49 13.75 0.07
C GLY A 179 -12.95 13.04 -1.18
N LEU A 180 -13.40 11.79 -1.42
CA LEU A 180 -13.12 11.03 -2.64
C LEU A 180 -14.23 11.22 -3.70
N ASP A 181 -15.41 11.73 -3.33
CA ASP A 181 -16.48 12.11 -4.24
C ASP A 181 -16.07 13.41 -4.96
N VAL A 182 -15.48 13.26 -6.14
CA VAL A 182 -14.84 14.35 -6.88
C VAL A 182 -15.88 15.22 -7.61
N ASN A 183 -16.94 14.59 -8.11
CA ASN A 183 -17.99 15.25 -8.89
C ASN A 183 -19.19 15.72 -8.03
N GLY A 184 -19.25 15.29 -6.74
CA GLY A 184 -20.28 15.72 -5.78
C GLY A 184 -21.64 15.05 -6.00
N ASP A 185 -21.71 13.94 -6.77
CA ASP A 185 -22.97 13.26 -7.09
C ASP A 185 -23.51 12.37 -5.96
N GLY A 186 -22.77 12.23 -4.88
CA GLY A 186 -23.12 11.42 -3.72
C GLY A 186 -22.68 9.95 -3.83
N TYR A 187 -21.84 9.63 -4.80
CA TYR A 187 -21.21 8.32 -4.95
C TYR A 187 -19.71 8.47 -4.96
N VAL A 188 -19.00 7.52 -4.39
CA VAL A 188 -17.56 7.36 -4.59
C VAL A 188 -17.35 6.11 -5.41
N THR A 189 -16.89 6.28 -6.63
CA THR A 189 -16.56 5.19 -7.54
C THR A 189 -15.11 4.74 -7.39
N LYS A 190 -14.76 3.57 -7.93
CA LYS A 190 -13.36 3.08 -7.99
C LYS A 190 -12.44 4.11 -8.67
N THR A 191 -12.89 4.72 -9.77
CA THR A 191 -12.13 5.75 -10.49
C THR A 191 -11.87 6.98 -9.62
N GLU A 192 -12.88 7.50 -8.96
CA GLU A 192 -12.76 8.68 -8.11
C GLU A 192 -11.85 8.43 -6.91
N ALA A 193 -12.00 7.28 -6.27
CA ALA A 193 -11.09 6.88 -5.19
C ALA A 193 -9.63 6.82 -5.65
N ALA A 194 -9.38 6.28 -6.85
CA ALA A 194 -8.04 6.18 -7.42
C ALA A 194 -7.46 7.53 -7.89
N ALA A 195 -8.29 8.55 -8.17
CA ALA A 195 -7.85 9.84 -8.69
C ALA A 195 -6.81 10.53 -7.79
N LYS A 196 -6.95 10.41 -6.46
CA LYS A 196 -5.98 10.97 -5.50
C LYS A 196 -4.61 10.29 -5.61
N VAL A 197 -4.59 8.97 -5.75
CA VAL A 197 -3.34 8.20 -5.89
C VAL A 197 -2.74 8.40 -7.27
N GLN A 198 -3.57 8.59 -8.30
CA GLN A 198 -3.10 8.99 -9.64
C GLN A 198 -2.37 10.35 -9.61
N ALA A 199 -2.89 11.30 -8.83
CA ALA A 199 -2.20 12.59 -8.62
C ALA A 199 -0.86 12.40 -7.89
N MET A 200 -0.78 11.49 -6.90
CA MET A 200 0.49 11.13 -6.24
C MET A 200 1.49 10.49 -7.23
N LEU A 201 1.03 9.63 -8.12
CA LEU A 201 1.89 9.06 -9.17
C LEU A 201 2.46 10.16 -10.08
N ALA A 202 1.59 11.02 -10.59
CA ALA A 202 2.00 12.13 -11.46
C ALA A 202 2.98 13.08 -10.77
N GLU A 203 2.75 13.40 -9.49
CA GLU A 203 3.65 14.21 -8.68
C GLU A 203 5.01 13.51 -8.50
N GLY A 204 5.02 12.24 -8.12
CA GLY A 204 6.24 11.47 -7.85
C GLY A 204 7.13 11.25 -9.07
N MET A 205 6.56 11.38 -10.27
CA MET A 205 7.32 11.29 -11.53
C MET A 205 7.98 12.62 -11.95
N ARG A 206 7.77 13.72 -11.22
CA ARG A 206 8.40 15.01 -11.51
C ARG A 206 9.90 14.97 -11.26
N PRO A 207 10.68 15.79 -12.01
CA PRO A 207 12.12 16.00 -11.70
C PRO A 207 12.32 16.37 -10.23
N GLY A 208 13.34 15.77 -9.58
CA GLY A 208 13.63 15.98 -8.16
C GLY A 208 12.81 15.14 -7.19
N LEU A 209 11.78 14.44 -7.66
CA LEU A 209 11.03 13.45 -6.86
C LEU A 209 11.25 12.02 -7.38
N ARG A 210 11.29 11.83 -8.69
CA ARG A 210 11.68 10.55 -9.27
C ARG A 210 13.17 10.29 -9.08
N GLY A 211 13.55 9.05 -8.88
CA GLY A 211 14.95 8.66 -8.69
C GLY A 211 15.18 7.16 -8.72
#